data_295d64a281c44181e126f230f676d94f
#
_entry.id   295d64a281c44181e126f230f676d94f
#
_cell.length_a   1.000
_cell.length_b   1.000
_cell.length_c   1.000
_cell.angle_alpha   90.00
_cell.angle_beta   90.00
_cell.angle_gamma   90.00
#
_symmetry.space_group_name_H-M   'P 1'
#
loop_
_entity.id
_entity.type
_entity.pdbx_description
1 polymer ?
#
loop_
_entity_poly.entity_id
_entity_poly.type
_entity_poly.pdbx_seq_one_letter_code
_entity_poly.pdbx_strand_id
1 'polypeptide(L)'
;MQGTMRKVAAGIGTRTETCVRFEFTDGTAYQNHAGPPAVTIRFRAAPAQWKMALFGHVGFLESYFAGDLDVEGSLAVAFRVASESAFDGGSLRNPLIKVRNRWHEFRFSNRTIAQAKANARFHYGLGTDFYRLWLDAPLLMYTCGYWKEGTRTVDEAQANKVEHVCRKLCLRPGEEVIDVGAGFGGFMFHAVGHHGARGTALNTTTEQCDWLRGEIARRGLADRIAVREADFREVDRQYDKVVSIGVLEHAGRDQLREVVQAHADFLKPGGLGMLHFIGHVGARDTEFFIRKHVFPGGWIPSLAEAIVAMEAAGLEVVDIENLRRHYAPTLDAWAERFDRNWERIQALDPARFTERFRRVWRTYLYGCAEMFRSPRGQTHLFQIVYSKGNITRKNYPMSRAFLYDDGRMPAAVREVPATETA
;
A
#
# COMPACT_ATOMS: atom_id res chain seq x y z
N MET A 1 -15.31 -28.64 -23.75
CA MET A 1 -15.15 -27.26 -23.26
C MET A 1 -15.97 -26.96 -22.01
N GLN A 2 -17.27 -27.02 -22.12
CA GLN A 2 -18.21 -26.79 -21.01
C GLN A 2 -17.94 -27.69 -19.81
N GLY A 3 -17.60 -28.96 -20.02
CA GLY A 3 -17.20 -29.88 -18.94
C GLY A 3 -16.00 -29.40 -18.12
N THR A 4 -15.04 -28.72 -18.74
CA THR A 4 -13.86 -28.18 -18.02
C THR A 4 -14.24 -27.01 -17.16
N MET A 5 -15.03 -26.04 -17.67
CA MET A 5 -15.48 -24.89 -16.86
C MET A 5 -16.41 -25.31 -15.74
N ARG A 6 -17.31 -26.26 -15.96
CA ARG A 6 -18.14 -26.82 -14.87
C ARG A 6 -17.27 -27.49 -13.79
N LYS A 7 -16.21 -28.20 -14.15
CA LYS A 7 -15.26 -28.77 -13.19
C LYS A 7 -14.53 -27.68 -12.40
N VAL A 8 -14.14 -26.57 -13.04
CA VAL A 8 -13.52 -25.41 -12.35
C VAL A 8 -14.52 -24.80 -11.39
N ALA A 9 -15.74 -24.52 -11.84
CA ALA A 9 -16.82 -23.96 -10.99
C ALA A 9 -17.15 -24.87 -9.82
N ALA A 10 -17.27 -26.20 -10.04
CA ALA A 10 -17.48 -27.18 -9.00
C ALA A 10 -16.30 -27.22 -8.01
N GLY A 11 -15.06 -27.18 -8.51
CA GLY A 11 -13.87 -27.16 -7.66
C GLY A 11 -13.76 -25.89 -6.80
N ILE A 12 -14.29 -24.76 -7.25
CA ILE A 12 -14.45 -23.55 -6.43
C ILE A 12 -15.56 -23.76 -5.41
N GLY A 13 -16.73 -24.20 -5.87
CA GLY A 13 -17.92 -24.34 -5.03
C GLY A 13 -17.79 -25.35 -3.89
N THR A 14 -16.98 -26.41 -4.05
CA THR A 14 -16.74 -27.41 -2.98
C THR A 14 -15.80 -26.92 -1.88
N ARG A 15 -15.17 -25.76 -2.04
CA ARG A 15 -14.17 -25.23 -1.10
C ARG A 15 -14.63 -23.98 -0.36
N THR A 16 -15.86 -23.55 -0.58
CA THR A 16 -16.48 -22.38 0.08
C THR A 16 -17.88 -22.73 0.56
N GLU A 17 -18.25 -22.25 1.74
CA GLU A 17 -19.61 -22.31 2.28
C GLU A 17 -20.51 -21.20 1.68
N THR A 18 -19.92 -20.23 0.98
CA THR A 18 -20.66 -19.14 0.35
C THR A 18 -21.41 -19.66 -0.88
N CYS A 19 -22.70 -19.34 -1.00
CA CYS A 19 -23.50 -19.69 -2.19
C CYS A 19 -23.01 -18.89 -3.39
N VAL A 20 -22.43 -19.55 -4.39
CA VAL A 20 -21.92 -18.96 -5.62
C VAL A 20 -22.56 -19.61 -6.84
N ARG A 21 -22.95 -18.76 -7.80
CA ARG A 21 -23.55 -19.17 -9.07
C ARG A 21 -22.66 -18.76 -10.25
N PHE A 22 -22.48 -19.69 -11.18
CA PHE A 22 -21.81 -19.47 -12.46
C PHE A 22 -22.82 -19.65 -13.59
N GLU A 23 -22.97 -18.65 -14.44
CA GLU A 23 -23.83 -18.70 -15.64
C GLU A 23 -22.96 -18.70 -16.89
N PHE A 24 -23.12 -19.74 -17.70
CA PHE A 24 -22.30 -19.98 -18.89
C PHE A 24 -22.97 -19.44 -20.16
N THR A 25 -22.17 -19.24 -21.20
CA THR A 25 -22.63 -18.66 -22.47
C THR A 25 -23.62 -19.55 -23.26
N ASP A 26 -23.76 -20.82 -22.87
CA ASP A 26 -24.75 -21.75 -23.46
C ASP A 26 -26.10 -21.73 -22.74
N GLY A 27 -26.31 -20.79 -21.80
CA GLY A 27 -27.54 -20.68 -21.03
C GLY A 27 -27.60 -21.62 -19.82
N THR A 28 -26.62 -22.50 -19.64
CA THR A 28 -26.56 -23.37 -18.46
C THR A 28 -25.96 -22.66 -17.25
N ALA A 29 -26.21 -23.18 -16.04
CA ALA A 29 -25.64 -22.64 -14.82
C ALA A 29 -25.11 -23.76 -13.91
N TYR A 30 -24.21 -23.41 -13.01
CA TYR A 30 -23.78 -24.19 -11.87
C TYR A 30 -23.92 -23.35 -10.59
N GLN A 31 -24.47 -23.94 -9.57
CA GLN A 31 -24.57 -23.32 -8.23
C GLN A 31 -24.19 -24.38 -7.17
N ASN A 32 -23.41 -23.99 -6.17
CA ASN A 32 -22.87 -24.94 -5.18
C ASN A 32 -23.85 -25.27 -4.05
N HIS A 33 -24.67 -24.30 -3.62
CA HIS A 33 -25.62 -24.46 -2.52
C HIS A 33 -27.03 -24.04 -2.93
N ALA A 34 -28.05 -24.57 -2.28
CA ALA A 34 -29.43 -24.13 -2.46
C ALA A 34 -29.63 -22.70 -1.90
N GLY A 35 -30.59 -21.96 -2.48
CA GLY A 35 -30.94 -20.62 -2.03
C GLY A 35 -30.40 -19.50 -2.93
N PRO A 36 -30.60 -18.23 -2.56
CA PRO A 36 -30.13 -17.10 -3.33
C PRO A 36 -28.61 -17.02 -3.32
N PRO A 37 -27.95 -16.87 -4.49
CA PRO A 37 -26.50 -16.75 -4.55
C PRO A 37 -26.05 -15.40 -3.97
N ALA A 38 -25.01 -15.42 -3.14
CA ALA A 38 -24.37 -14.22 -2.64
C ALA A 38 -23.55 -13.49 -3.74
N VAL A 39 -23.10 -14.26 -4.72
CA VAL A 39 -22.43 -13.74 -5.93
C VAL A 39 -22.74 -14.61 -7.13
N THR A 40 -23.03 -13.95 -8.27
CA THR A 40 -23.20 -14.62 -9.57
C THR A 40 -22.11 -14.15 -10.53
N ILE A 41 -21.39 -15.10 -11.12
CA ILE A 41 -20.39 -14.86 -12.16
C ILE A 41 -21.05 -15.23 -13.50
N ARG A 42 -21.31 -14.21 -14.31
CA ARG A 42 -22.00 -14.38 -15.61
C ARG A 42 -21.01 -14.19 -16.75
N PHE A 43 -20.76 -15.23 -17.52
CA PHE A 43 -19.96 -15.17 -18.73
C PHE A 43 -20.77 -14.57 -19.89
N ARG A 44 -20.28 -13.47 -20.48
CA ARG A 44 -20.88 -12.80 -21.64
C ARG A 44 -20.30 -13.30 -22.95
N ALA A 45 -19.04 -13.75 -22.94
CA ALA A 45 -18.32 -14.22 -24.11
C ALA A 45 -17.64 -15.57 -23.87
N ALA A 46 -17.72 -16.48 -24.83
CA ALA A 46 -17.09 -17.80 -24.75
C ALA A 46 -15.55 -17.75 -24.49
N PRO A 47 -14.79 -16.79 -25.07
CA PRO A 47 -13.37 -16.64 -24.74
C PRO A 47 -13.07 -16.42 -23.26
N ALA A 48 -13.96 -15.80 -22.48
CA ALA A 48 -13.76 -15.58 -21.04
C ALA A 48 -13.67 -16.90 -20.27
N GLN A 49 -14.50 -17.87 -20.63
CA GLN A 49 -14.50 -19.21 -20.02
C GLN A 49 -13.14 -19.92 -20.27
N TRP A 50 -12.59 -19.79 -21.47
CA TRP A 50 -11.29 -20.33 -21.80
C TRP A 50 -10.14 -19.66 -21.08
N LYS A 51 -10.15 -18.32 -21.06
CA LYS A 51 -9.14 -17.54 -20.34
C LYS A 51 -9.09 -17.92 -18.85
N MET A 52 -10.27 -18.08 -18.23
CA MET A 52 -10.36 -18.53 -16.83
C MET A 52 -9.86 -19.97 -16.65
N ALA A 53 -10.21 -20.90 -17.55
CA ALA A 53 -9.78 -22.29 -17.45
C ALA A 53 -8.26 -22.48 -17.64
N LEU A 54 -7.64 -21.70 -18.55
CA LEU A 54 -6.23 -21.82 -18.91
C LEU A 54 -5.31 -20.97 -18.01
N PHE A 55 -5.78 -19.78 -17.61
CA PHE A 55 -4.97 -18.77 -16.92
C PHE A 55 -5.48 -18.44 -15.51
N GLY A 56 -6.47 -19.21 -15.00
CA GLY A 56 -7.01 -19.05 -13.66
C GLY A 56 -7.49 -17.65 -13.37
N HIS A 57 -7.13 -17.10 -12.19
CA HIS A 57 -7.56 -15.76 -11.78
C HIS A 57 -7.09 -14.66 -12.73
N VAL A 58 -5.93 -14.78 -13.37
CA VAL A 58 -5.46 -13.80 -14.36
C VAL A 58 -6.41 -13.74 -15.56
N GLY A 59 -6.84 -14.91 -16.07
CA GLY A 59 -7.81 -15.00 -17.15
C GLY A 59 -9.19 -14.49 -16.76
N PHE A 60 -9.60 -14.74 -15.52
CA PHE A 60 -10.83 -14.20 -14.95
C PHE A 60 -10.80 -12.66 -14.90
N LEU A 61 -9.77 -12.07 -14.29
CA LEU A 61 -9.64 -10.63 -14.12
C LEU A 61 -9.55 -9.89 -15.45
N GLU A 62 -8.74 -10.36 -16.39
CA GLU A 62 -8.64 -9.75 -17.74
C GLU A 62 -9.98 -9.78 -18.47
N SER A 63 -10.75 -10.87 -18.33
CA SER A 63 -12.10 -10.98 -18.92
C SER A 63 -13.11 -10.06 -18.23
N TYR A 64 -13.01 -9.89 -16.91
CA TYR A 64 -13.82 -8.94 -16.16
C TYR A 64 -13.54 -7.50 -16.61
N PHE A 65 -12.27 -7.13 -16.78
CA PHE A 65 -11.88 -5.79 -17.26
C PHE A 65 -12.32 -5.52 -18.69
N ALA A 66 -12.37 -6.54 -19.52
CA ALA A 66 -12.85 -6.43 -20.90
C ALA A 66 -14.39 -6.36 -21.04
N GLY A 67 -15.13 -6.71 -19.97
CA GLY A 67 -16.58 -6.84 -20.03
C GLY A 67 -17.06 -8.18 -20.62
N ASP A 68 -16.14 -9.14 -20.82
CA ASP A 68 -16.42 -10.49 -21.32
C ASP A 68 -17.14 -11.35 -20.26
N LEU A 69 -17.09 -10.93 -18.98
CA LEU A 69 -17.87 -11.50 -17.87
C LEU A 69 -18.28 -10.40 -16.88
N ASP A 70 -19.34 -10.65 -16.13
CA ASP A 70 -19.80 -9.80 -15.04
C ASP A 70 -19.79 -10.54 -13.69
N VAL A 71 -19.64 -9.76 -12.63
CA VAL A 71 -19.81 -10.21 -11.24
C VAL A 71 -21.00 -9.46 -10.68
N GLU A 72 -22.12 -10.15 -10.45
CA GLU A 72 -23.31 -9.62 -9.82
C GLU A 72 -23.32 -9.95 -8.34
N GLY A 73 -23.77 -9.01 -7.51
CA GLY A 73 -23.67 -9.09 -6.05
C GLY A 73 -22.39 -8.39 -5.53
N SER A 74 -21.87 -8.87 -4.41
CA SER A 74 -20.71 -8.25 -3.77
C SER A 74 -19.39 -8.71 -4.38
N LEU A 75 -18.61 -7.77 -4.90
CA LEU A 75 -17.27 -8.05 -5.43
C LEU A 75 -16.31 -8.51 -4.30
N ALA A 76 -16.45 -7.99 -3.09
CA ALA A 76 -15.70 -8.45 -1.92
C ALA A 76 -15.98 -9.94 -1.63
N VAL A 77 -17.27 -10.37 -1.71
CA VAL A 77 -17.63 -11.77 -1.55
C VAL A 77 -17.01 -12.64 -2.66
N ALA A 78 -16.97 -12.17 -3.91
CA ALA A 78 -16.31 -12.90 -4.99
C ALA A 78 -14.82 -13.12 -4.71
N PHE A 79 -14.10 -12.11 -4.20
CA PHE A 79 -12.70 -12.26 -3.81
C PHE A 79 -12.51 -13.15 -2.58
N ARG A 80 -13.45 -13.11 -1.64
CA ARG A 80 -13.45 -14.04 -0.49
C ARG A 80 -13.60 -15.49 -0.94
N VAL A 81 -14.56 -15.77 -1.81
CA VAL A 81 -14.75 -17.10 -2.44
C VAL A 81 -13.48 -17.55 -3.16
N ALA A 82 -12.84 -16.66 -3.92
CA ALA A 82 -11.58 -16.96 -4.59
C ALA A 82 -10.47 -17.31 -3.60
N SER A 83 -10.35 -16.58 -2.48
CA SER A 83 -9.37 -16.82 -1.42
C SER A 83 -9.64 -18.15 -0.67
N GLU A 84 -10.90 -18.42 -0.30
CA GLU A 84 -11.32 -19.65 0.39
C GLU A 84 -11.09 -20.89 -0.47
N SER A 85 -11.42 -20.80 -1.75
CA SER A 85 -11.24 -21.89 -2.71
C SER A 85 -9.80 -22.08 -3.17
N ALA A 86 -8.86 -21.23 -2.70
CA ALA A 86 -7.49 -21.15 -3.21
C ALA A 86 -7.45 -21.07 -4.75
N PHE A 87 -8.39 -20.31 -5.32
CA PHE A 87 -8.49 -20.08 -6.75
C PHE A 87 -7.45 -19.06 -7.20
N ASP A 88 -6.20 -19.41 -7.01
CA ASP A 88 -5.10 -18.84 -7.79
C ASP A 88 -5.06 -19.46 -9.20
N GLY A 89 -5.92 -20.48 -9.38
CA GLY A 89 -6.10 -21.21 -10.64
C GLY A 89 -4.84 -21.88 -11.14
N GLY A 90 -3.86 -22.12 -10.26
CA GLY A 90 -2.55 -22.59 -10.70
C GLY A 90 -1.82 -21.58 -11.59
N SER A 91 -2.37 -20.36 -11.76
CA SER A 91 -1.75 -19.34 -12.61
C SER A 91 -0.37 -18.94 -12.09
N LEU A 92 -0.16 -18.92 -10.77
CA LEU A 92 1.17 -18.75 -10.18
C LEU A 92 2.13 -19.91 -10.48
N ARG A 93 1.59 -21.09 -10.85
CA ARG A 93 2.38 -22.25 -11.31
C ARG A 93 2.53 -22.31 -12.83
N ASN A 94 1.69 -21.57 -13.57
CA ASN A 94 1.73 -21.54 -15.03
C ASN A 94 3.02 -20.88 -15.52
N PRO A 95 3.88 -21.60 -16.26
CA PRO A 95 5.20 -21.11 -16.70
C PRO A 95 5.07 -19.88 -17.62
N LEU A 96 4.04 -19.81 -18.45
CA LEU A 96 3.79 -18.67 -19.34
C LEU A 96 3.49 -17.40 -18.55
N ILE A 97 2.71 -17.49 -17.47
CA ILE A 97 2.41 -16.36 -16.61
C ILE A 97 3.66 -15.92 -15.84
N LYS A 98 4.46 -16.88 -15.34
CA LYS A 98 5.76 -16.58 -14.69
C LYS A 98 6.71 -15.84 -15.63
N VAL A 99 6.89 -16.34 -16.85
CA VAL A 99 7.74 -15.70 -17.86
C VAL A 99 7.23 -14.29 -18.17
N ARG A 100 5.92 -14.13 -18.38
CA ARG A 100 5.30 -12.84 -18.66
C ARG A 100 5.44 -11.85 -17.47
N ASN A 101 5.28 -12.34 -16.23
CA ASN A 101 5.46 -11.53 -15.04
C ASN A 101 6.92 -11.08 -14.90
N ARG A 102 7.88 -11.99 -15.13
CA ARG A 102 9.32 -11.70 -15.11
C ARG A 102 9.72 -10.70 -16.20
N TRP A 103 9.20 -10.88 -17.40
CA TRP A 103 9.44 -9.94 -18.50
C TRP A 103 8.89 -8.55 -18.18
N HIS A 104 7.69 -8.47 -17.59
CA HIS A 104 7.09 -7.20 -17.17
C HIS A 104 7.92 -6.52 -16.08
N GLU A 105 8.40 -7.28 -15.07
CA GLU A 105 9.29 -6.78 -14.03
C GLU A 105 10.58 -6.19 -14.64
N PHE A 106 11.20 -6.90 -15.58
CA PHE A 106 12.39 -6.43 -16.29
C PHE A 106 12.12 -5.16 -17.11
N ARG A 107 11.02 -5.15 -17.88
CA ARG A 107 10.68 -4.05 -18.81
C ARG A 107 10.37 -2.73 -18.08
N PHE A 108 9.78 -2.80 -16.90
CA PHE A 108 9.37 -1.66 -16.09
C PHE A 108 10.22 -1.48 -14.82
N SER A 109 11.41 -2.07 -14.78
CA SER A 109 12.33 -1.95 -13.64
C SER A 109 12.73 -0.50 -13.39
N ASN A 110 12.75 -0.09 -12.11
CA ASN A 110 13.08 1.27 -11.67
C ASN A 110 14.60 1.55 -11.60
N ARG A 111 15.40 0.84 -12.39
CA ARG A 111 16.87 1.02 -12.44
C ARG A 111 17.30 2.41 -12.86
N THR A 112 16.50 3.10 -13.67
CA THR A 112 16.78 4.48 -14.07
C THR A 112 15.77 5.45 -13.45
N ILE A 113 16.23 6.65 -13.12
CA ILE A 113 15.39 7.71 -12.57
C ILE A 113 14.22 8.03 -13.54
N ALA A 114 14.49 8.06 -14.85
CA ALA A 114 13.47 8.32 -15.86
C ALA A 114 12.35 7.27 -15.83
N GLN A 115 12.70 5.97 -15.73
CA GLN A 115 11.71 4.90 -15.65
C GLN A 115 10.95 4.93 -14.32
N ALA A 116 11.64 5.20 -13.20
CA ALA A 116 11.01 5.34 -11.89
C ALA A 116 9.97 6.49 -11.89
N LYS A 117 10.32 7.65 -12.44
CA LYS A 117 9.39 8.79 -12.63
C LYS A 117 8.21 8.42 -13.54
N ALA A 118 8.44 7.71 -14.64
CA ALA A 118 7.38 7.26 -15.54
C ALA A 118 6.41 6.29 -14.85
N ASN A 119 6.93 5.32 -14.09
CA ASN A 119 6.12 4.36 -13.34
C ASN A 119 5.31 5.06 -12.22
N ALA A 120 5.91 5.99 -11.48
CA ALA A 120 5.23 6.80 -10.48
C ALA A 120 4.10 7.63 -11.11
N ARG A 121 4.37 8.30 -12.24
CA ARG A 121 3.36 9.11 -12.95
C ARG A 121 2.22 8.25 -13.50
N PHE A 122 2.46 7.02 -13.92
CA PHE A 122 1.38 6.13 -14.38
C PHE A 122 0.29 5.98 -13.32
N HIS A 123 0.66 5.82 -12.06
CA HIS A 123 -0.29 5.65 -10.96
C HIS A 123 -0.73 7.00 -10.37
N TYR A 124 0.21 7.85 -9.93
CA TYR A 124 -0.07 9.09 -9.21
C TYR A 124 -0.48 10.27 -10.11
N GLY A 125 -0.24 10.19 -11.41
CA GLY A 125 -0.66 11.17 -12.41
C GLY A 125 -2.14 11.11 -12.80
N LEU A 126 -3.00 10.46 -11.99
CA LEU A 126 -4.46 10.46 -12.17
C LEU A 126 -5.11 11.80 -11.76
N GLY A 127 -4.34 12.68 -11.14
CA GLY A 127 -4.79 14.01 -10.69
C GLY A 127 -5.26 14.02 -9.24
N THR A 128 -4.99 15.13 -8.55
CA THR A 128 -5.33 15.28 -7.13
C THR A 128 -6.83 15.21 -6.88
N ASP A 129 -7.65 15.76 -7.80
CA ASP A 129 -9.11 15.73 -7.66
C ASP A 129 -9.69 14.32 -7.68
N PHE A 130 -9.08 13.41 -8.46
CA PHE A 130 -9.41 11.99 -8.41
C PHE A 130 -9.19 11.40 -7.02
N TYR A 131 -8.02 11.63 -6.42
CA TYR A 131 -7.68 11.11 -5.08
C TYR A 131 -8.54 11.71 -3.98
N ARG A 132 -8.86 13.01 -4.04
CA ARG A 132 -9.73 13.71 -3.06
C ARG A 132 -11.14 13.14 -2.98
N LEU A 133 -11.62 12.47 -4.00
CA LEU A 133 -12.97 11.90 -4.03
C LEU A 133 -13.12 10.62 -3.19
N TRP A 134 -12.01 9.95 -2.85
CA TRP A 134 -12.08 8.68 -2.14
C TRP A 134 -11.04 8.48 -1.01
N LEU A 135 -9.96 9.29 -0.95
CA LEU A 135 -9.07 9.30 0.20
C LEU A 135 -9.70 10.05 1.40
N ASP A 136 -8.99 10.04 2.51
CA ASP A 136 -9.32 10.78 3.72
C ASP A 136 -9.17 12.30 3.54
N ALA A 137 -9.82 13.06 4.41
CA ALA A 137 -9.64 14.50 4.56
C ALA A 137 -9.33 14.81 6.04
N PRO A 138 -8.40 15.72 6.36
CA PRO A 138 -7.70 16.62 5.42
C PRO A 138 -6.31 16.16 4.98
N LEU A 139 -5.87 14.92 5.31
CA LEU A 139 -4.48 14.50 5.16
C LEU A 139 -4.16 13.89 3.78
N LEU A 140 -5.16 13.37 3.06
CA LEU A 140 -5.03 12.71 1.76
C LEU A 140 -3.96 11.59 1.77
N MET A 141 -4.00 10.74 2.79
CA MET A 141 -3.01 9.66 2.93
C MET A 141 -3.40 8.45 2.10
N TYR A 142 -2.59 8.14 1.09
CA TYR A 142 -2.81 6.97 0.23
C TYR A 142 -2.01 5.75 0.71
N THR A 143 -2.10 5.48 2.01
CA THR A 143 -1.45 4.36 2.70
C THR A 143 -2.34 3.89 3.85
N CYS A 144 -2.05 2.74 4.44
CA CYS A 144 -2.84 2.15 5.51
C CYS A 144 -3.04 3.13 6.70
N GLY A 145 -4.27 3.26 7.18
CA GLY A 145 -4.60 3.97 8.43
C GLY A 145 -4.32 3.12 9.67
N TYR A 146 -4.31 3.73 10.83
CA TYR A 146 -4.15 3.06 12.13
C TYR A 146 -5.48 3.05 12.89
N TRP A 147 -6.16 1.90 12.87
CA TRP A 147 -7.46 1.69 13.48
C TRP A 147 -7.28 1.24 14.94
N LYS A 148 -7.00 2.17 15.84
CA LYS A 148 -7.01 1.88 17.27
C LYS A 148 -8.43 1.70 17.78
N GLU A 149 -8.59 1.19 18.99
CA GLU A 149 -9.90 1.05 19.61
C GLU A 149 -10.66 2.40 19.63
N GLY A 150 -11.95 2.36 19.27
CA GLY A 150 -12.79 3.56 19.16
C GLY A 150 -12.70 4.30 17.82
N THR A 151 -11.79 3.96 16.91
CA THR A 151 -11.70 4.58 15.57
C THR A 151 -12.92 4.21 14.73
N ARG A 152 -13.61 5.21 14.16
CA ARG A 152 -14.87 5.05 13.42
C ARG A 152 -14.72 5.32 11.92
N THR A 153 -13.80 6.18 11.54
CA THR A 153 -13.64 6.65 10.15
C THR A 153 -12.21 6.49 9.67
N VAL A 154 -12.05 6.43 8.34
CA VAL A 154 -10.71 6.40 7.74
C VAL A 154 -9.96 7.71 7.98
N ASP A 155 -10.67 8.83 8.13
CA ASP A 155 -10.08 10.13 8.45
C ASP A 155 -9.41 10.10 9.84
N GLU A 156 -10.11 9.55 10.85
CA GLU A 156 -9.55 9.31 12.19
C GLU A 156 -8.39 8.28 12.14
N ALA A 157 -8.53 7.21 11.37
CA ALA A 157 -7.49 6.19 11.23
C ALA A 157 -6.20 6.78 10.62
N GLN A 158 -6.32 7.70 9.68
CA GLN A 158 -5.15 8.38 9.09
C GLN A 158 -4.52 9.38 10.07
N ALA A 159 -5.32 10.14 10.81
CA ALA A 159 -4.81 11.00 11.86
C ALA A 159 -4.07 10.20 12.95
N ASN A 160 -4.65 9.07 13.39
CA ASN A 160 -4.01 8.15 14.33
C ASN A 160 -2.69 7.60 13.78
N LYS A 161 -2.63 7.28 12.47
CA LYS A 161 -1.43 6.74 11.84
C LYS A 161 -0.28 7.74 11.86
N VAL A 162 -0.51 8.98 11.45
CA VAL A 162 0.56 9.99 11.40
C VAL A 162 1.05 10.35 12.80
N GLU A 163 0.15 10.41 13.78
CA GLU A 163 0.50 10.58 15.19
C GLU A 163 1.34 9.41 15.71
N HIS A 164 0.94 8.17 15.42
CA HIS A 164 1.67 6.97 15.81
C HIS A 164 3.09 6.92 15.22
N VAL A 165 3.25 7.39 13.98
CA VAL A 165 4.56 7.54 13.33
C VAL A 165 5.41 8.59 14.05
N CYS A 166 4.86 9.76 14.38
CA CYS A 166 5.58 10.80 15.13
C CYS A 166 6.04 10.29 16.50
N ARG A 167 5.19 9.54 17.21
CA ARG A 167 5.54 8.91 18.50
C ARG A 167 6.66 7.89 18.33
N LYS A 168 6.58 6.98 17.36
CA LYS A 168 7.63 5.99 17.07
C LYS A 168 8.98 6.62 16.81
N LEU A 169 9.01 7.77 16.18
CA LEU A 169 10.23 8.54 15.91
C LEU A 169 10.69 9.36 17.12
N CYS A 170 9.92 9.40 18.22
CA CYS A 170 10.17 10.30 19.34
C CYS A 170 10.43 11.73 18.85
N LEU A 171 9.59 12.19 17.91
CA LEU A 171 9.77 13.46 17.19
C LEU A 171 9.68 14.65 18.16
N ARG A 172 10.64 15.58 18.09
CA ARG A 172 10.76 16.75 18.95
C ARG A 172 10.66 18.05 18.17
N PRO A 173 10.22 19.14 18.81
CA PRO A 173 10.21 20.46 18.20
C PRO A 173 11.60 20.85 17.68
N GLY A 174 11.65 21.42 16.47
CA GLY A 174 12.87 21.88 15.82
C GLY A 174 13.67 20.79 15.10
N GLU A 175 13.39 19.50 15.30
CA GLU A 175 14.07 18.44 14.55
C GLU A 175 13.74 18.50 13.04
N GLU A 176 14.75 18.23 12.23
CA GLU A 176 14.64 18.17 10.78
C GLU A 176 14.24 16.76 10.31
N VAL A 177 13.14 16.66 9.58
CA VAL A 177 12.59 15.41 9.08
C VAL A 177 12.59 15.42 7.55
N ILE A 178 13.03 14.33 6.92
CA ILE A 178 12.72 14.08 5.51
C ILE A 178 11.64 13.01 5.40
N ASP A 179 10.61 13.30 4.59
CA ASP A 179 9.57 12.34 4.17
C ASP A 179 9.86 11.91 2.74
N VAL A 180 10.38 10.70 2.59
CA VAL A 180 10.75 10.11 1.30
C VAL A 180 9.48 9.57 0.65
N GLY A 181 9.03 10.24 -0.42
CA GLY A 181 7.74 9.97 -1.04
C GLY A 181 6.57 10.56 -0.27
N ALA A 182 6.65 11.85 0.04
CA ALA A 182 5.69 12.56 0.90
C ALA A 182 4.23 12.58 0.37
N GLY A 183 4.01 12.18 -0.88
CA GLY A 183 2.69 12.15 -1.50
C GLY A 183 2.01 13.53 -1.44
N PHE A 184 0.85 13.60 -0.81
CA PHE A 184 0.11 14.85 -0.61
C PHE A 184 0.48 15.60 0.70
N GLY A 185 1.52 15.15 1.41
CA GLY A 185 2.09 15.85 2.56
C GLY A 185 1.40 15.64 3.89
N GLY A 186 0.47 14.71 3.99
CA GLY A 186 -0.33 14.50 5.22
C GLY A 186 0.52 14.27 6.46
N PHE A 187 1.58 13.47 6.37
CA PHE A 187 2.53 13.29 7.48
C PHE A 187 3.25 14.60 7.82
N MET A 188 3.78 15.32 6.83
CA MET A 188 4.51 16.56 7.03
C MET A 188 3.66 17.64 7.71
N PHE A 189 2.41 17.81 7.27
CA PHE A 189 1.51 18.78 7.88
C PHE A 189 1.24 18.45 9.34
N HIS A 190 1.09 17.18 9.68
CA HIS A 190 0.90 16.74 11.07
C HIS A 190 2.18 16.93 11.90
N ALA A 191 3.33 16.46 11.42
CA ALA A 191 4.60 16.55 12.12
C ALA A 191 5.00 18.01 12.41
N VAL A 192 4.83 18.90 11.44
CA VAL A 192 5.15 20.32 11.60
C VAL A 192 4.11 21.05 12.44
N GLY A 193 2.82 20.76 12.23
CA GLY A 193 1.72 21.43 12.93
C GLY A 193 1.61 21.03 14.41
N HIS A 194 1.78 19.76 14.73
CA HIS A 194 1.52 19.23 16.08
C HIS A 194 2.82 18.95 16.89
N HIS A 195 3.91 18.63 16.21
CA HIS A 195 5.19 18.31 16.89
C HIS A 195 6.26 19.41 16.71
N GLY A 196 5.97 20.48 15.95
CA GLY A 196 6.89 21.59 15.79
C GLY A 196 8.16 21.26 14.99
N ALA A 197 8.16 20.19 14.21
CA ALA A 197 9.28 19.79 13.36
C ALA A 197 9.50 20.77 12.19
N ARG A 198 10.64 20.63 11.52
CA ARG A 198 10.95 21.22 10.22
C ARG A 198 11.07 20.10 9.20
N GLY A 199 10.47 20.24 8.01
CA GLY A 199 10.34 19.13 7.09
C GLY A 199 10.90 19.38 5.71
N THR A 200 11.38 18.30 5.08
CA THR A 200 11.63 18.21 3.64
C THR A 200 10.71 17.14 3.05
N ALA A 201 9.77 17.55 2.23
CA ALA A 201 8.89 16.67 1.49
C ALA A 201 9.54 16.31 0.15
N LEU A 202 9.97 15.07 -0.01
CA LEU A 202 10.61 14.57 -1.22
C LEU A 202 9.60 13.82 -2.08
N ASN A 203 9.40 14.23 -3.32
CA ASN A 203 8.55 13.56 -4.31
C ASN A 203 9.23 13.53 -5.68
N THR A 204 8.84 12.57 -6.51
CA THR A 204 9.35 12.40 -7.88
C THR A 204 8.38 12.91 -8.96
N THR A 205 7.15 13.27 -8.61
CA THR A 205 6.12 13.73 -9.55
C THR A 205 5.85 15.22 -9.38
N THR A 206 5.91 15.96 -10.48
CA THR A 206 5.67 17.41 -10.52
C THR A 206 4.30 17.77 -9.98
N GLU A 207 3.28 16.99 -10.36
CA GLU A 207 1.89 17.21 -9.98
C GLU A 207 1.69 17.20 -8.45
N GLN A 208 2.34 16.25 -7.74
CA GLN A 208 2.30 16.20 -6.28
C GLN A 208 3.12 17.34 -5.65
N CYS A 209 4.27 17.67 -6.22
CA CYS A 209 5.10 18.78 -5.75
C CYS A 209 4.39 20.12 -5.85
N ASP A 210 3.73 20.39 -6.96
CA ASP A 210 3.00 21.66 -7.18
C ASP A 210 1.79 21.76 -6.23
N TRP A 211 1.06 20.67 -6.07
CA TRP A 211 -0.02 20.62 -5.09
C TRP A 211 0.49 20.90 -3.67
N LEU A 212 1.59 20.27 -3.27
CA LEU A 212 2.23 20.48 -1.96
C LEU A 212 2.66 21.92 -1.76
N ARG A 213 3.31 22.55 -2.74
CA ARG A 213 3.73 23.96 -2.67
C ARG A 213 2.53 24.88 -2.44
N GLY A 214 1.44 24.65 -3.18
CA GLY A 214 0.19 25.39 -3.01
C GLY A 214 -0.42 25.21 -1.62
N GLU A 215 -0.47 23.99 -1.11
CA GLU A 215 -1.05 23.68 0.19
C GLU A 215 -0.19 24.20 1.36
N ILE A 216 1.15 24.14 1.24
CA ILE A 216 2.09 24.72 2.19
C ILE A 216 1.91 26.24 2.27
N ALA A 217 1.79 26.92 1.13
CA ALA A 217 1.55 28.37 1.07
C ALA A 217 0.20 28.72 1.71
N ARG A 218 -0.87 27.98 1.38
CA ARG A 218 -2.21 28.18 1.95
C ARG A 218 -2.23 28.02 3.47
N ARG A 219 -1.40 27.14 4.02
CA ARG A 219 -1.29 26.88 5.48
C ARG A 219 -0.29 27.81 6.19
N GLY A 220 0.44 28.65 5.47
CA GLY A 220 1.48 29.52 6.05
C GLY A 220 2.68 28.74 6.60
N LEU A 221 3.09 27.64 5.95
CA LEU A 221 4.15 26.76 6.44
C LEU A 221 5.43 26.79 5.59
N ALA A 222 5.58 27.79 4.70
CA ALA A 222 6.69 27.89 3.75
C ALA A 222 8.07 28.07 4.41
N ASP A 223 8.12 28.56 5.63
CA ASP A 223 9.33 28.69 6.45
C ASP A 223 9.72 27.38 7.18
N ARG A 224 8.82 26.40 7.23
CA ARG A 224 9.00 25.15 7.97
C ARG A 224 8.97 23.89 7.13
N ILE A 225 8.42 23.92 5.91
CA ILE A 225 8.35 22.77 5.00
C ILE A 225 8.93 23.15 3.65
N ALA A 226 10.00 22.48 3.25
CA ALA A 226 10.56 22.56 1.91
C ALA A 226 10.05 21.42 1.04
N VAL A 227 9.73 21.68 -0.24
CA VAL A 227 9.40 20.66 -1.24
C VAL A 227 10.59 20.46 -2.16
N ARG A 228 11.06 19.21 -2.23
CA ARG A 228 12.13 18.80 -3.14
C ARG A 228 11.58 17.82 -4.18
N GLU A 229 11.57 18.25 -5.44
CA GLU A 229 11.23 17.39 -6.58
C GLU A 229 12.50 16.68 -7.06
N ALA A 230 12.75 15.49 -6.54
CA ALA A 230 13.94 14.71 -6.84
C ALA A 230 13.69 13.21 -6.60
N ASP A 231 14.53 12.38 -7.20
CA ASP A 231 14.65 10.97 -6.81
C ASP A 231 15.48 10.87 -5.50
N PHE A 232 15.27 9.83 -4.71
CA PHE A 232 16.03 9.63 -3.48
C PHE A 232 17.54 9.57 -3.70
N ARG A 233 17.98 9.11 -4.88
CA ARG A 233 19.40 9.05 -5.29
C ARG A 233 20.06 10.43 -5.48
N GLU A 234 19.25 11.49 -5.53
CA GLU A 234 19.71 12.87 -5.71
C GLU A 234 19.76 13.66 -4.40
N VAL A 235 19.53 12.99 -3.24
CA VAL A 235 19.57 13.63 -1.92
C VAL A 235 20.95 13.46 -1.29
N ASP A 236 21.54 14.57 -0.88
CA ASP A 236 22.92 14.70 -0.36
C ASP A 236 23.01 15.24 1.07
N ARG A 237 21.86 15.37 1.76
CA ARG A 237 21.76 15.98 3.09
C ARG A 237 21.32 14.96 4.12
N GLN A 238 21.79 15.16 5.40
CA GLN A 238 21.37 14.38 6.55
C GLN A 238 20.31 15.10 7.39
N TYR A 239 19.44 14.31 8.03
CA TYR A 239 18.30 14.74 8.83
C TYR A 239 18.32 14.06 10.19
N ASP A 240 17.62 14.64 11.17
CA ASP A 240 17.44 14.05 12.50
C ASP A 240 16.50 12.83 12.44
N LYS A 241 15.52 12.90 11.53
CA LYS A 241 14.54 11.84 11.30
C LYS A 241 14.34 11.56 9.81
N VAL A 242 14.13 10.29 9.48
CA VAL A 242 13.81 9.83 8.12
C VAL A 242 12.51 9.03 8.16
N VAL A 243 11.56 9.40 7.33
CA VAL A 243 10.28 8.70 7.20
C VAL A 243 10.08 8.27 5.76
N SER A 244 9.54 7.08 5.57
CA SER A 244 9.12 6.58 4.27
C SER A 244 7.87 5.73 4.44
N ILE A 245 6.77 6.15 3.83
CA ILE A 245 5.46 5.53 4.01
C ILE A 245 4.91 5.09 2.65
N GLY A 246 4.96 3.77 2.35
CA GLY A 246 4.46 3.21 1.10
C GLY A 246 5.35 3.50 -0.11
N VAL A 247 6.67 3.48 0.07
CA VAL A 247 7.64 3.77 -0.99
C VAL A 247 8.51 2.57 -1.34
N LEU A 248 8.80 1.72 -0.35
CA LEU A 248 9.70 0.58 -0.55
C LEU A 248 9.18 -0.38 -1.63
N GLU A 249 7.85 -0.50 -1.74
CA GLU A 249 7.14 -1.29 -2.75
C GLU A 249 7.36 -0.77 -4.18
N HIS A 250 7.69 0.51 -4.31
CA HIS A 250 7.99 1.15 -5.60
C HIS A 250 9.46 1.07 -6.00
N ALA A 251 10.35 0.68 -5.09
CA ALA A 251 11.78 0.58 -5.39
C ALA A 251 12.07 -0.44 -6.51
N GLY A 252 11.41 -1.59 -6.44
CA GLY A 252 11.75 -2.75 -7.26
C GLY A 252 12.76 -3.67 -6.57
N ARG A 253 12.81 -4.93 -7.02
CA ARG A 253 13.64 -5.97 -6.39
C ARG A 253 15.13 -5.62 -6.37
N ASP A 254 15.64 -5.14 -7.49
CA ASP A 254 17.07 -4.89 -7.68
C ASP A 254 17.54 -3.63 -6.91
N GLN A 255 16.61 -2.70 -6.58
CA GLN A 255 16.90 -1.44 -5.91
C GLN A 255 16.69 -1.48 -4.40
N LEU A 256 16.23 -2.58 -3.82
CA LEU A 256 15.94 -2.67 -2.39
C LEU A 256 17.12 -2.21 -1.52
N ARG A 257 18.32 -2.72 -1.79
CA ARG A 257 19.52 -2.36 -1.02
C ARG A 257 19.89 -0.89 -1.21
N GLU A 258 19.80 -0.37 -2.42
CA GLU A 258 20.10 1.02 -2.75
C GLU A 258 19.16 1.98 -2.00
N VAL A 259 17.86 1.68 -2.00
CA VAL A 259 16.86 2.49 -1.26
C VAL A 259 17.12 2.46 0.23
N VAL A 260 17.36 1.29 0.81
CA VAL A 260 17.64 1.17 2.26
C VAL A 260 18.95 1.86 2.63
N GLN A 261 19.99 1.74 1.80
CA GLN A 261 21.26 2.45 2.00
C GLN A 261 21.04 3.97 1.96
N ALA A 262 20.27 4.49 1.01
CA ALA A 262 19.94 5.91 0.95
C ALA A 262 19.24 6.40 2.23
N HIS A 263 18.32 5.62 2.81
CA HIS A 263 17.69 5.95 4.09
C HIS A 263 18.71 6.01 5.26
N ALA A 264 19.71 5.12 5.25
CA ALA A 264 20.81 5.16 6.21
C ALA A 264 21.70 6.41 6.01
N ASP A 265 21.95 6.79 4.75
CA ASP A 265 22.80 7.95 4.43
C ASP A 265 22.11 9.27 4.80
N PHE A 266 20.77 9.36 4.65
CA PHE A 266 19.98 10.53 5.04
C PHE A 266 19.92 10.73 6.55
N LEU A 267 20.20 9.70 7.35
CA LEU A 267 20.05 9.76 8.79
C LEU A 267 21.36 10.21 9.44
N LYS A 268 21.29 11.23 10.31
CA LYS A 268 22.40 11.63 11.18
C LYS A 268 22.76 10.49 12.15
N PRO A 269 24.01 10.36 12.60
CA PRO A 269 24.34 9.41 13.67
C PRO A 269 23.46 9.62 14.91
N GLY A 270 22.90 8.53 15.45
CA GLY A 270 21.95 8.57 16.57
C GLY A 270 20.52 8.99 16.21
N GLY A 271 20.27 9.32 14.95
CA GLY A 271 18.93 9.63 14.45
C GLY A 271 18.03 8.38 14.34
N LEU A 272 16.73 8.59 14.28
CA LEU A 272 15.72 7.54 14.12
C LEU A 272 15.02 7.66 12.77
N GLY A 273 14.80 6.51 12.13
CA GLY A 273 14.01 6.44 10.91
C GLY A 273 12.86 5.42 11.01
N MET A 274 11.91 5.50 10.11
CA MET A 274 10.79 4.58 10.02
C MET A 274 10.47 4.24 8.56
N LEU A 275 10.41 2.94 8.27
CA LEU A 275 9.87 2.37 7.03
C LEU A 275 8.48 1.80 7.30
N HIS A 276 7.49 2.27 6.55
CA HIS A 276 6.14 1.71 6.53
C HIS A 276 5.88 1.17 5.13
N PHE A 277 5.74 -0.14 4.99
CA PHE A 277 5.63 -0.78 3.68
C PHE A 277 4.81 -2.07 3.71
N ILE A 278 4.22 -2.39 2.58
CA ILE A 278 3.60 -3.69 2.35
C ILE A 278 4.74 -4.72 2.17
N GLY A 279 4.66 -5.81 2.92
CA GLY A 279 5.66 -6.87 2.84
C GLY A 279 5.03 -8.26 2.86
N HIS A 280 5.74 -9.23 2.33
CA HIS A 280 5.33 -10.64 2.38
C HIS A 280 5.92 -11.36 3.59
N VAL A 281 5.20 -12.38 4.05
CA VAL A 281 5.78 -13.43 4.89
C VAL A 281 6.38 -14.49 3.96
N GLY A 282 7.72 -14.56 3.92
CA GLY A 282 8.47 -15.32 2.93
C GLY A 282 8.56 -14.64 1.56
N ALA A 283 9.62 -14.97 0.83
CA ALA A 283 9.86 -14.39 -0.51
C ALA A 283 8.81 -14.85 -1.51
N ARG A 284 8.17 -13.90 -2.19
CA ARG A 284 7.10 -14.14 -3.17
C ARG A 284 7.19 -13.16 -4.33
N ASP A 285 6.57 -13.53 -5.44
CA ASP A 285 6.36 -12.60 -6.54
C ASP A 285 5.14 -11.73 -6.29
N THR A 286 5.23 -10.45 -6.67
CA THR A 286 4.09 -9.53 -6.70
C THR A 286 3.11 -9.97 -7.78
N GLU A 287 1.82 -9.90 -7.49
CA GLU A 287 0.75 -10.27 -8.41
C GLU A 287 0.84 -9.52 -9.74
N PHE A 288 0.67 -10.26 -10.85
CA PHE A 288 0.75 -9.72 -12.20
C PHE A 288 -0.29 -8.62 -12.46
N PHE A 289 -1.49 -8.76 -11.89
CA PHE A 289 -2.54 -7.74 -11.97
C PHE A 289 -2.05 -6.39 -11.40
N ILE A 290 -1.46 -6.40 -10.21
CA ILE A 290 -0.95 -5.20 -9.53
C ILE A 290 0.14 -4.53 -10.38
N ARG A 291 1.10 -5.31 -10.89
CA ARG A 291 2.17 -4.77 -11.73
C ARG A 291 1.68 -4.21 -13.06
N LYS A 292 0.72 -4.88 -13.70
CA LYS A 292 0.24 -4.49 -15.02
C LYS A 292 -0.70 -3.30 -15.00
N HIS A 293 -1.60 -3.24 -14.02
CA HIS A 293 -2.74 -2.33 -14.05
C HIS A 293 -2.69 -1.23 -13.00
N VAL A 294 -1.90 -1.39 -11.93
CA VAL A 294 -1.90 -0.46 -10.80
C VAL A 294 -0.51 0.15 -10.59
N PHE A 295 0.51 -0.64 -10.30
CA PHE A 295 1.85 -0.20 -9.94
C PHE A 295 2.93 -0.82 -10.85
N PRO A 296 3.15 -0.29 -12.06
CA PRO A 296 4.25 -0.76 -12.92
C PRO A 296 5.60 -0.62 -12.20
N GLY A 297 6.45 -1.63 -12.36
CA GLY A 297 7.75 -1.67 -11.69
C GLY A 297 7.72 -1.99 -10.20
N GLY A 298 6.53 -2.04 -9.58
CA GLY A 298 6.36 -2.36 -8.17
C GLY A 298 6.78 -3.80 -7.83
N TRP A 299 7.37 -3.96 -6.65
CA TRP A 299 7.71 -5.25 -6.08
C TRP A 299 7.59 -5.20 -4.56
N ILE A 300 6.93 -6.19 -4.00
CA ILE A 300 6.70 -6.28 -2.56
C ILE A 300 7.79 -7.18 -1.94
N PRO A 301 8.70 -6.63 -1.11
CA PRO A 301 9.72 -7.41 -0.42
C PRO A 301 9.11 -8.31 0.65
N SER A 302 9.82 -9.34 1.07
CA SER A 302 9.54 -9.99 2.34
C SER A 302 10.11 -9.17 3.51
N LEU A 303 9.56 -9.36 4.72
CA LEU A 303 10.10 -8.74 5.93
C LEU A 303 11.58 -9.10 6.11
N ALA A 304 11.96 -10.36 5.87
CA ALA A 304 13.34 -10.81 6.00
C ALA A 304 14.27 -10.11 5.00
N GLU A 305 13.87 -9.94 3.73
CA GLU A 305 14.68 -9.22 2.73
C GLU A 305 14.90 -7.76 3.15
N ALA A 306 13.88 -7.09 3.70
CA ALA A 306 14.00 -5.72 4.19
C ALA A 306 14.97 -5.64 5.39
N ILE A 307 14.85 -6.54 6.38
CA ILE A 307 15.74 -6.57 7.56
C ILE A 307 17.20 -6.82 7.13
N VAL A 308 17.44 -7.80 6.25
CA VAL A 308 18.80 -8.09 5.75
C VAL A 308 19.40 -6.87 5.04
N ALA A 309 18.60 -6.11 4.29
CA ALA A 309 19.06 -4.87 3.66
C ALA A 309 19.38 -3.79 4.69
N MET A 310 18.60 -3.68 5.78
CA MET A 310 18.83 -2.71 6.86
C MET A 310 20.11 -3.03 7.65
N GLU A 311 20.32 -4.30 8.01
CA GLU A 311 21.55 -4.76 8.68
C GLU A 311 22.79 -4.50 7.80
N ALA A 312 22.69 -4.78 6.50
CA ALA A 312 23.77 -4.52 5.55
C ALA A 312 24.10 -3.02 5.40
N ALA A 313 23.12 -2.13 5.64
CA ALA A 313 23.31 -0.68 5.66
C ALA A 313 23.78 -0.14 7.03
N GLY A 314 24.07 -1.02 8.01
CA GLY A 314 24.51 -0.65 9.34
C GLY A 314 23.43 -0.01 10.22
N LEU A 315 22.16 -0.32 9.95
CA LEU A 315 21.03 0.17 10.73
C LEU A 315 20.67 -0.83 11.84
N GLU A 316 20.44 -0.33 13.05
CA GLU A 316 19.85 -1.10 14.14
C GLU A 316 18.33 -1.11 13.96
N VAL A 317 17.72 -2.29 13.90
CA VAL A 317 16.26 -2.45 13.92
C VAL A 317 15.77 -2.35 15.36
N VAL A 318 15.02 -1.30 15.66
CA VAL A 318 14.58 -0.95 17.03
C VAL A 318 13.22 -1.54 17.37
N ASP A 319 12.26 -1.47 16.43
CA ASP A 319 10.89 -1.92 16.64
C ASP A 319 10.27 -2.37 15.31
N ILE A 320 9.49 -3.45 15.37
CA ILE A 320 8.71 -3.93 14.23
C ILE A 320 7.25 -4.11 14.67
N GLU A 321 6.34 -3.44 13.97
CA GLU A 321 4.90 -3.61 14.17
C GLU A 321 4.22 -4.08 12.89
N ASN A 322 3.37 -5.10 13.01
CA ASN A 322 2.60 -5.65 11.89
C ASN A 322 1.18 -5.09 11.90
N LEU A 323 0.88 -4.25 10.94
CA LEU A 323 -0.40 -3.55 10.80
C LEU A 323 -1.33 -4.19 9.74
N ARG A 324 -1.13 -5.45 9.36
CA ARG A 324 -1.95 -6.14 8.35
C ARG A 324 -3.45 -5.93 8.57
N ARG A 325 -3.92 -6.08 9.82
CA ARG A 325 -5.34 -6.00 10.16
C ARG A 325 -5.95 -4.60 9.96
N HIS A 326 -5.13 -3.55 9.94
CA HIS A 326 -5.56 -2.17 9.73
C HIS A 326 -5.78 -1.84 8.25
N TYR A 327 -5.21 -2.63 7.34
CA TYR A 327 -5.33 -2.30 5.92
C TYR A 327 -6.69 -2.68 5.33
N ALA A 328 -7.28 -3.80 5.77
CA ALA A 328 -8.61 -4.20 5.27
C ALA A 328 -9.67 -3.11 5.49
N PRO A 329 -9.91 -2.58 6.70
CA PRO A 329 -10.90 -1.51 6.91
C PRO A 329 -10.51 -0.19 6.20
N THR A 330 -9.22 0.08 6.00
CA THR A 330 -8.78 1.25 5.20
C THR A 330 -9.21 1.10 3.74
N LEU A 331 -8.96 -0.06 3.15
CA LEU A 331 -9.33 -0.37 1.76
C LEU A 331 -10.84 -0.45 1.56
N ASP A 332 -11.59 -0.98 2.54
CA ASP A 332 -13.06 -0.98 2.51
C ASP A 332 -13.60 0.46 2.44
N ALA A 333 -13.12 1.33 3.32
CA ALA A 333 -13.55 2.73 3.34
C ALA A 333 -13.20 3.46 2.02
N TRP A 334 -12.04 3.18 1.43
CA TRP A 334 -11.69 3.71 0.11
C TRP A 334 -12.57 3.14 -1.00
N ALA A 335 -12.87 1.85 -0.99
CA ALA A 335 -13.74 1.21 -1.98
C ALA A 335 -15.16 1.77 -1.94
N GLU A 336 -15.72 1.95 -0.74
CA GLU A 336 -17.04 2.55 -0.54
C GLU A 336 -17.10 4.00 -1.01
N ARG A 337 -16.07 4.80 -0.67
CA ARG A 337 -15.97 6.20 -1.14
C ARG A 337 -15.79 6.28 -2.65
N PHE A 338 -14.98 5.41 -3.24
CA PHE A 338 -14.78 5.32 -4.69
C PHE A 338 -16.11 4.98 -5.41
N ASP A 339 -16.82 3.95 -4.96
CA ASP A 339 -18.11 3.55 -5.56
C ASP A 339 -19.17 4.66 -5.41
N ARG A 340 -19.26 5.30 -4.24
CA ARG A 340 -20.19 6.41 -3.98
C ARG A 340 -19.93 7.62 -4.86
N ASN A 341 -18.66 7.91 -5.18
CA ASN A 341 -18.28 9.07 -5.96
C ASN A 341 -17.98 8.75 -7.44
N TRP A 342 -18.35 7.55 -7.92
CA TRP A 342 -17.97 7.12 -9.27
C TRP A 342 -18.42 8.08 -10.37
N GLU A 343 -19.64 8.58 -10.33
CA GLU A 343 -20.17 9.53 -11.33
C GLU A 343 -19.34 10.83 -11.36
N ARG A 344 -18.94 11.31 -10.19
CA ARG A 344 -18.08 12.50 -10.06
C ARG A 344 -16.67 12.23 -10.59
N ILE A 345 -16.14 11.03 -10.32
CA ILE A 345 -14.82 10.60 -10.84
C ILE A 345 -14.88 10.54 -12.37
N GLN A 346 -15.91 9.90 -12.93
CA GLN A 346 -16.09 9.81 -14.37
C GLN A 346 -16.21 11.18 -15.03
N ALA A 347 -16.87 12.12 -14.40
CA ALA A 347 -17.04 13.49 -14.89
C ALA A 347 -15.74 14.30 -14.94
N LEU A 348 -14.68 13.93 -14.16
CA LEU A 348 -13.38 14.60 -14.24
C LEU A 348 -12.70 14.42 -15.61
N ASP A 349 -12.78 13.20 -16.16
CA ASP A 349 -12.24 12.87 -17.49
C ASP A 349 -12.94 11.59 -18.00
N PRO A 350 -14.06 11.70 -18.76
CA PRO A 350 -14.82 10.52 -19.23
C PRO A 350 -14.03 9.61 -20.18
N ALA A 351 -13.01 10.14 -20.86
CA ALA A 351 -12.17 9.34 -21.76
C ALA A 351 -11.19 8.46 -20.98
N ARG A 352 -10.74 8.91 -19.83
CA ARG A 352 -9.82 8.21 -18.93
C ARG A 352 -10.55 7.32 -17.94
N PHE A 353 -11.57 7.84 -17.25
CA PHE A 353 -12.31 7.15 -16.21
C PHE A 353 -13.50 6.35 -16.80
N THR A 354 -13.16 5.34 -17.61
CA THR A 354 -14.08 4.45 -18.28
C THR A 354 -14.59 3.34 -17.36
N GLU A 355 -15.61 2.57 -17.80
CA GLU A 355 -16.06 1.37 -17.06
C GLU A 355 -14.94 0.34 -16.90
N ARG A 356 -14.03 0.21 -17.87
CA ARG A 356 -12.83 -0.62 -17.73
C ARG A 356 -11.94 -0.14 -16.56
N PHE A 357 -11.71 1.17 -16.45
CA PHE A 357 -10.98 1.76 -15.34
C PHE A 357 -11.67 1.46 -14.00
N ARG A 358 -13.00 1.65 -13.94
CA ARG A 358 -13.81 1.33 -12.76
C ARG A 358 -13.62 -0.11 -12.30
N ARG A 359 -13.72 -1.08 -13.23
CA ARG A 359 -13.54 -2.50 -12.95
C ARG A 359 -12.13 -2.82 -12.41
N VAL A 360 -11.10 -2.23 -13.00
CA VAL A 360 -9.72 -2.36 -12.54
C VAL A 360 -9.55 -1.79 -11.12
N TRP A 361 -10.07 -0.59 -10.88
CA TRP A 361 -9.91 0.08 -9.58
C TRP A 361 -10.69 -0.60 -8.46
N ARG A 362 -11.91 -1.03 -8.73
CA ARG A 362 -12.70 -1.84 -7.78
C ARG A 362 -12.02 -3.17 -7.47
N THR A 363 -11.45 -3.83 -8.47
CA THR A 363 -10.66 -5.06 -8.26
C THR A 363 -9.48 -4.81 -7.35
N TYR A 364 -8.76 -3.71 -7.55
CA TYR A 364 -7.65 -3.31 -6.70
C TYR A 364 -8.11 -3.09 -5.25
N LEU A 365 -9.10 -2.26 -5.02
CA LEU A 365 -9.54 -1.91 -3.67
C LEU A 365 -10.16 -3.11 -2.93
N TYR A 366 -11.17 -3.76 -3.51
CA TYR A 366 -11.84 -4.90 -2.87
C TYR A 366 -10.97 -6.14 -2.80
N GLY A 367 -10.18 -6.42 -3.85
CA GLY A 367 -9.27 -7.56 -3.88
C GLY A 367 -8.16 -7.45 -2.84
N CYS A 368 -7.55 -6.27 -2.70
CA CYS A 368 -6.56 -6.04 -1.65
C CYS A 368 -7.18 -6.08 -0.25
N ALA A 369 -8.40 -5.54 -0.05
CA ALA A 369 -9.08 -5.62 1.24
C ALA A 369 -9.27 -7.08 1.69
N GLU A 370 -9.75 -7.94 0.80
CA GLU A 370 -9.94 -9.37 1.11
C GLU A 370 -8.61 -10.12 1.28
N MET A 371 -7.56 -9.74 0.54
CA MET A 371 -6.22 -10.29 0.73
C MET A 371 -5.67 -9.98 2.12
N PHE A 372 -5.79 -8.74 2.60
CA PHE A 372 -5.35 -8.37 3.95
C PHE A 372 -6.25 -8.94 5.05
N ARG A 373 -7.54 -9.18 4.77
CA ARG A 373 -8.50 -9.80 5.70
C ARG A 373 -8.28 -11.29 5.84
N SER A 374 -7.86 -11.96 4.78
CA SER A 374 -7.74 -13.41 4.71
C SER A 374 -6.84 -13.96 5.83
N PRO A 375 -7.29 -14.97 6.61
CA PRO A 375 -6.45 -15.61 7.62
C PRO A 375 -5.29 -16.42 7.02
N ARG A 376 -5.36 -16.72 5.73
CA ARG A 376 -4.31 -17.41 4.95
C ARG A 376 -3.45 -16.45 4.13
N GLY A 377 -3.78 -15.15 4.16
CA GLY A 377 -3.06 -14.10 3.43
C GLY A 377 -1.63 -13.99 3.92
N GLN A 378 -0.70 -13.83 2.98
CA GLN A 378 0.73 -13.73 3.29
C GLN A 378 1.29 -12.35 2.96
N THR A 379 0.44 -11.44 2.52
CA THR A 379 0.75 -10.04 2.36
C THR A 379 0.38 -9.31 3.63
N HIS A 380 1.35 -8.65 4.20
CA HIS A 380 1.27 -7.95 5.47
C HIS A 380 1.64 -6.48 5.28
N LEU A 381 1.56 -5.71 6.34
CA LEU A 381 2.03 -4.34 6.39
C LEU A 381 2.90 -4.18 7.61
N PHE A 382 4.09 -3.63 7.43
CA PHE A 382 5.05 -3.44 8.51
C PHE A 382 5.39 -1.97 8.70
N GLN A 383 5.55 -1.59 9.97
CA GLN A 383 6.28 -0.40 10.37
C GLN A 383 7.55 -0.85 11.09
N ILE A 384 8.70 -0.46 10.56
CA ILE A 384 10.01 -0.77 11.14
C ILE A 384 10.66 0.54 11.58
N VAL A 385 10.90 0.67 12.87
CA VAL A 385 11.73 1.76 13.42
C VAL A 385 13.17 1.29 13.44
N TYR A 386 14.06 2.14 13.00
CA TYR A 386 15.50 1.87 12.95
C TYR A 386 16.31 3.09 13.41
N SER A 387 17.56 2.87 13.79
CA SER A 387 18.50 3.92 14.12
C SER A 387 19.82 3.77 13.35
N LYS A 388 20.53 4.88 13.16
CA LYS A 388 21.91 4.89 12.69
C LYS A 388 22.85 4.90 13.88
N GLY A 389 23.38 3.73 14.21
CA GLY A 389 24.06 3.44 15.46
C GLY A 389 23.09 3.01 16.56
N ASN A 390 23.63 2.49 17.67
CA ASN A 390 22.82 1.88 18.73
C ASN A 390 21.97 2.90 19.47
N ILE A 391 20.71 2.54 19.72
CA ILE A 391 19.83 3.32 20.59
C ILE A 391 20.32 3.26 22.03
N THR A 392 20.02 4.31 22.79
CA THR A 392 20.28 4.43 24.21
C THR A 392 19.05 4.97 24.92
N ARG A 393 19.06 4.95 26.25
CA ARG A 393 17.99 5.59 27.04
C ARG A 393 17.83 7.08 26.75
N LYS A 394 18.83 7.73 26.14
CA LYS A 394 18.77 9.17 25.81
C LYS A 394 17.96 9.46 24.55
N ASN A 395 17.95 8.54 23.61
CA ASN A 395 17.27 8.76 22.31
C ASN A 395 16.05 7.88 22.06
N TYR A 396 15.87 6.79 22.83
CA TYR A 396 14.66 5.94 22.72
C TYR A 396 14.21 5.39 24.09
N PRO A 397 12.90 5.43 24.42
CA PRO A 397 12.38 4.91 25.68
C PRO A 397 12.54 3.40 25.82
N MET A 398 12.75 2.90 27.05
CA MET A 398 12.88 1.46 27.35
C MET A 398 11.55 0.70 27.25
N SER A 399 10.42 1.39 27.40
CA SER A 399 9.08 0.81 27.34
C SER A 399 8.34 1.32 26.13
N ARG A 400 7.52 0.47 25.50
CA ARG A 400 6.62 0.84 24.40
C ARG A 400 5.37 1.61 24.85
N ALA A 401 5.14 1.80 26.14
CA ALA A 401 3.96 2.47 26.68
C ALA A 401 3.69 3.84 26.03
N PHE A 402 4.73 4.61 25.75
CA PHE A 402 4.62 5.93 25.12
C PHE A 402 3.95 5.92 23.73
N LEU A 403 3.93 4.78 23.04
CA LEU A 403 3.28 4.64 21.75
C LEU A 403 1.74 4.67 21.85
N TYR A 404 1.20 4.25 23.01
CA TYR A 404 -0.22 4.00 23.22
C TYR A 404 -0.87 4.96 24.22
N ASP A 405 -0.05 5.76 24.94
CA ASP A 405 -0.55 6.69 25.96
C ASP A 405 -1.04 7.99 25.29
N ASP A 406 -2.37 8.17 25.27
CA ASP A 406 -3.04 9.33 24.63
C ASP A 406 -2.87 10.60 25.49
N GLY A 407 -1.69 11.15 25.56
CA GLY A 407 -1.47 12.45 26.21
C GLY A 407 -0.06 12.72 26.71
N ARG A 408 0.87 11.79 26.59
CA ARG A 408 2.25 12.03 27.02
C ARG A 408 3.24 11.56 25.98
N MET A 409 3.72 12.49 25.14
CA MET A 409 5.07 12.33 24.63
C MET A 409 5.99 12.17 25.85
N PRO A 410 6.94 11.20 25.84
CA PRO A 410 7.89 11.11 26.92
C PRO A 410 8.56 12.48 27.04
N ALA A 411 8.40 13.12 28.20
CA ALA A 411 9.26 14.23 28.57
C ALA A 411 10.68 13.74 28.30
N ALA A 412 11.50 14.56 27.63
CA ALA A 412 12.88 14.22 27.32
C ALA A 412 13.44 13.36 28.45
N VAL A 413 13.91 12.16 28.13
CA VAL A 413 14.34 11.18 29.16
C VAL A 413 15.13 11.95 30.18
N ARG A 414 14.59 12.10 31.39
CA ARG A 414 15.24 12.89 32.44
C ARG A 414 16.62 12.31 32.58
N GLU A 415 17.62 13.17 32.48
CA GLU A 415 18.99 12.78 32.83
C GLU A 415 18.92 12.07 34.17
N VAL A 416 19.18 10.77 34.16
CA VAL A 416 19.39 10.05 35.40
C VAL A 416 20.70 10.63 35.95
N PRO A 417 20.70 11.25 37.14
CA PRO A 417 21.94 11.71 37.74
C PRO A 417 22.92 10.52 37.75
N ALA A 418 24.14 10.75 37.32
CA ALA A 418 25.19 9.76 37.45
C ALA A 418 25.25 9.37 38.93
N THR A 419 24.77 8.19 39.26
CA THR A 419 25.07 7.62 40.57
C THR A 419 26.56 7.42 40.61
N GLU A 420 27.22 8.21 41.45
CA GLU A 420 28.60 8.01 41.83
C GLU A 420 28.79 6.53 42.15
N THR A 421 29.61 5.86 41.36
CA THR A 421 30.12 4.53 41.68
C THR A 421 31.09 4.70 42.84
N ALA A 422 30.68 4.25 44.02
CA ALA A 422 31.58 3.96 45.11
C ALA A 422 32.29 2.61 44.85
#